data_027734ff2d1fc1b11cc3dc1d2c5eb6ab
#
_entry.id   027734ff2d1fc1b11cc3dc1d2c5eb6ab
#
_cell.length_a   1.000
_cell.length_b   1.000
_cell.length_c   1.000
_cell.angle_alpha   90.00
_cell.angle_beta   90.00
_cell.angle_gamma   90.00
#
_symmetry.space_group_name_H-M   'P 1'
#
loop_
_entity.id
_entity.type
_entity.pdbx_description
1 polymer ?
#
loop_
_entity_poly.entity_id
_entity_poly.type
_entity_poly.pdbx_seq_one_letter_code
_entity_poly.pdbx_strand_id
1 'polypeptide(L)'
;MQSGTSHGGVVLADGAIADVKLDLKTLEELGKVARDEYGLSGAVQHGASTLPDSAFHHFPRTETAEIHLATGFQNMLYDELPSALREEIYGWLRTNVADERKPGDSDEQFYYKTRKKALGPFKRPLWSLPEETSAALARAYDKKFEFLFTQLAVGGTARAVERFVRAAPMHRAPPTGGGAGVPAAPDDADAGE
;
A
#
# COMPACT_ATOMS: atom_id res chain seq x y z
N MET A 1 -3.28 3.43 13.09
CA MET A 1 -4.07 2.39 13.79
C MET A 1 -4.66 1.40 12.81
N GLN A 2 -5.15 0.26 13.27
CA GLN A 2 -5.84 -0.77 12.48
C GLN A 2 -7.21 -1.03 13.13
N SER A 3 -8.24 -0.37 12.65
CA SER A 3 -9.60 -0.52 13.18
C SER A 3 -10.33 -1.71 12.53
N GLY A 4 -9.93 -2.92 12.86
CA GLY A 4 -10.43 -4.16 12.26
C GLY A 4 -9.72 -4.57 10.96
N THR A 5 -8.75 -3.80 10.49
CA THR A 5 -7.93 -4.12 9.31
C THR A 5 -6.64 -4.86 9.68
N SER A 6 -5.94 -5.40 8.70
CA SER A 6 -4.58 -5.92 8.82
C SER A 6 -3.75 -5.48 7.61
N HIS A 7 -2.44 -5.34 7.79
CA HIS A 7 -1.55 -5.03 6.67
C HIS A 7 -1.60 -6.16 5.63
N GLY A 8 -1.95 -5.80 4.38
CA GLY A 8 -2.08 -6.75 3.29
C GLY A 8 -3.36 -7.59 3.28
N GLY A 9 -4.21 -7.47 4.31
CA GLY A 9 -5.41 -8.30 4.44
C GLY A 9 -5.10 -9.75 4.80
N VAL A 10 -6.14 -10.56 4.95
CA VAL A 10 -6.03 -12.01 5.16
C VAL A 10 -6.33 -12.70 3.84
N VAL A 11 -5.32 -13.35 3.25
CA VAL A 11 -5.48 -14.07 1.99
C VAL A 11 -5.97 -15.51 2.23
N LEU A 12 -7.04 -15.86 1.54
CA LEU A 12 -7.64 -17.20 1.57
C LEU A 12 -6.84 -18.19 0.69
N ALA A 13 -7.14 -19.48 0.80
CA ALA A 13 -6.43 -20.52 0.07
C ALA A 13 -6.56 -20.42 -1.47
N ASP A 14 -7.63 -19.80 -1.94
CA ASP A 14 -7.90 -19.51 -3.36
C ASP A 14 -7.29 -18.20 -3.85
N GLY A 15 -6.57 -17.47 -2.97
CA GLY A 15 -5.97 -16.17 -3.27
C GLY A 15 -6.90 -14.97 -3.08
N ALA A 16 -8.17 -15.18 -2.77
CA ALA A 16 -9.10 -14.10 -2.43
C ALA A 16 -8.74 -13.45 -1.10
N ILE A 17 -9.12 -12.20 -0.92
CA ILE A 17 -8.97 -11.50 0.36
C ILE A 17 -10.23 -11.70 1.19
N ALA A 18 -10.04 -12.13 2.44
CA ALA A 18 -11.13 -12.28 3.38
C ALA A 18 -11.82 -10.94 3.67
N ASP A 19 -13.11 -10.98 3.91
CA ASP A 19 -13.88 -9.79 4.28
C ASP A 19 -13.32 -9.15 5.56
N VAL A 20 -13.24 -7.83 5.55
CA VAL A 20 -12.77 -7.02 6.66
C VAL A 20 -13.94 -6.26 7.26
N LYS A 21 -14.13 -6.40 8.55
CA LYS A 21 -15.11 -5.63 9.31
C LYS A 21 -14.42 -4.39 9.90
N LEU A 22 -14.51 -3.26 9.20
CA LEU A 22 -14.00 -1.99 9.67
C LEU A 22 -14.77 -1.50 10.91
N ASP A 23 -14.05 -1.19 11.98
CA ASP A 23 -14.65 -0.60 13.19
C ASP A 23 -14.63 0.94 13.08
N LEU A 24 -15.67 1.45 12.46
CA LEU A 24 -15.86 2.89 12.25
C LEU A 24 -16.02 3.67 13.55
N LYS A 25 -16.65 3.05 14.56
CA LYS A 25 -16.87 3.71 15.84
C LYS A 25 -15.54 3.96 16.56
N THR A 26 -14.71 2.95 16.66
CA THR A 26 -13.36 3.10 17.24
C THR A 26 -12.53 4.11 16.45
N LEU A 27 -12.62 4.12 15.12
CA LEU A 27 -11.90 5.08 14.28
C LEU A 27 -12.32 6.54 14.59
N GLU A 28 -13.63 6.79 14.70
CA GLU A 28 -14.20 8.10 15.00
C GLU A 28 -13.84 8.57 16.41
N GLU A 29 -14.05 7.71 17.42
CA GLU A 29 -13.79 8.03 18.82
C GLU A 29 -12.31 8.34 19.08
N LEU A 30 -11.39 7.51 18.55
CA LEU A 30 -9.95 7.76 18.68
C LEU A 30 -9.49 8.97 17.87
N GLY A 31 -10.08 9.21 16.70
CA GLY A 31 -9.84 10.42 15.92
C GLY A 31 -10.23 11.68 16.71
N LYS A 32 -11.37 11.65 17.39
CA LYS A 32 -11.83 12.75 18.26
C LYS A 32 -10.87 12.98 19.43
N VAL A 33 -10.51 11.94 20.16
CA VAL A 33 -9.54 12.03 21.28
C VAL A 33 -8.20 12.60 20.79
N ALA A 34 -7.71 12.14 19.63
CA ALA A 34 -6.48 12.63 19.04
C ALA A 34 -6.52 14.14 18.80
N ARG A 35 -7.64 14.68 18.32
CA ARG A 35 -7.81 16.14 18.11
C ARG A 35 -8.01 16.90 19.39
N ASP A 36 -8.98 16.48 20.20
CA ASP A 36 -9.49 17.27 21.32
C ASP A 36 -8.53 17.26 22.52
N GLU A 37 -7.84 16.15 22.76
CA GLU A 37 -6.97 15.99 23.93
C GLU A 37 -5.48 16.13 23.62
N TYR A 38 -5.06 15.75 22.39
CA TYR A 38 -3.65 15.72 22.04
C TYR A 38 -3.24 16.71 20.95
N GLY A 39 -4.18 17.48 20.38
CA GLY A 39 -3.89 18.48 19.35
C GLY A 39 -3.35 17.89 18.04
N LEU A 40 -3.63 16.63 17.76
CA LEU A 40 -3.26 15.94 16.52
C LEU A 40 -4.33 16.19 15.44
N SER A 41 -4.01 15.86 14.18
CA SER A 41 -4.96 16.04 13.07
C SER A 41 -6.12 15.03 13.10
N GLY A 42 -6.00 13.94 13.81
CA GLY A 42 -6.98 12.86 13.88
C GLY A 42 -6.33 11.47 13.83
N ALA A 43 -7.13 10.46 13.58
CA ALA A 43 -6.64 9.08 13.42
C ALA A 43 -6.04 8.85 12.03
N VAL A 44 -5.02 7.99 11.96
CA VAL A 44 -4.42 7.48 10.73
C VAL A 44 -4.78 6.00 10.57
N GLN A 45 -5.46 5.64 9.49
CA GLN A 45 -5.87 4.26 9.23
C GLN A 45 -4.82 3.51 8.41
N HIS A 46 -4.34 2.40 8.95
CA HIS A 46 -3.47 1.45 8.24
C HIS A 46 -4.25 0.22 7.75
N GLY A 47 -3.66 -0.53 6.83
CA GLY A 47 -4.25 -1.76 6.30
C GLY A 47 -5.52 -1.54 5.46
N ALA A 48 -5.72 -0.34 4.93
CA ALA A 48 -6.92 0.01 4.16
C ALA A 48 -6.90 -0.44 2.69
N SER A 49 -5.75 -0.88 2.17
CA SER A 49 -5.58 -1.23 0.74
C SER A 49 -6.45 -2.38 0.25
N THR A 50 -6.87 -3.24 1.16
CA THR A 50 -7.66 -4.45 0.87
C THR A 50 -9.12 -4.33 1.30
N LEU A 51 -9.54 -3.14 1.69
CA LEU A 51 -10.93 -2.85 1.95
C LEU A 51 -11.74 -2.85 0.65
N PRO A 52 -13.01 -3.25 0.70
CA PRO A 52 -13.91 -3.11 -0.43
C PRO A 52 -14.12 -1.62 -0.75
N ASP A 53 -14.35 -1.32 -2.02
CA ASP A 53 -14.54 0.05 -2.51
C ASP A 53 -15.65 0.80 -1.76
N SER A 54 -16.68 0.09 -1.30
CA SER A 54 -17.78 0.64 -0.50
C SER A 54 -17.36 1.17 0.88
N ALA A 55 -16.16 0.88 1.36
CA ALA A 55 -15.70 1.33 2.68
C ALA A 55 -15.07 2.74 2.67
N PHE A 56 -14.54 3.19 1.53
CA PHE A 56 -13.71 4.41 1.49
C PHE A 56 -14.46 5.70 1.80
N HIS A 57 -15.74 5.80 1.44
CA HIS A 57 -16.54 6.99 1.75
C HIS A 57 -16.80 7.23 3.23
N HIS A 58 -16.49 6.25 4.09
CA HIS A 58 -16.63 6.41 5.54
C HIS A 58 -15.48 7.24 6.15
N PHE A 59 -14.29 7.24 5.57
CA PHE A 59 -13.15 7.93 6.16
C PHE A 59 -13.34 9.45 6.31
N PRO A 60 -13.86 10.18 5.32
CA PRO A 60 -14.18 11.60 5.54
C PRO A 60 -15.27 11.82 6.59
N ARG A 61 -16.23 10.90 6.71
CA ARG A 61 -17.33 11.01 7.67
C ARG A 61 -16.90 10.79 9.12
N THR A 62 -15.87 9.97 9.33
CA THR A 62 -15.26 9.76 10.66
C THR A 62 -14.11 10.73 10.92
N GLU A 63 -13.94 11.74 10.06
CA GLU A 63 -12.86 12.73 10.14
C GLU A 63 -11.48 12.08 10.29
N THR A 64 -11.26 10.97 9.60
CA THR A 64 -9.96 10.29 9.54
C THR A 64 -8.95 11.19 8.83
N ALA A 65 -7.85 11.50 9.49
CA ALA A 65 -6.85 12.45 8.98
C ALA A 65 -6.07 11.90 7.79
N GLU A 66 -5.80 10.59 7.79
CA GLU A 66 -4.94 9.96 6.80
C GLU A 66 -5.28 8.47 6.64
N ILE A 67 -5.11 7.93 5.45
CA ILE A 67 -5.18 6.50 5.18
C ILE A 67 -3.90 6.05 4.44
N HIS A 68 -3.37 4.88 4.80
CA HIS A 68 -2.21 4.30 4.16
C HIS A 68 -2.62 3.16 3.24
N LEU A 69 -2.22 3.26 1.98
CA LEU A 69 -2.54 2.32 0.91
C LEU A 69 -1.25 1.84 0.25
N ALA A 70 -1.01 0.54 0.24
CA ALA A 70 0.15 -0.06 -0.40
C ALA A 70 -0.21 -1.34 -1.16
N THR A 71 -0.69 -2.37 -0.47
CA THR A 71 -0.91 -3.71 -1.03
C THR A 71 -1.89 -3.71 -2.20
N GLY A 72 -2.93 -2.88 -2.18
CA GLY A 72 -3.89 -2.76 -3.28
C GLY A 72 -3.21 -2.34 -4.59
N PHE A 73 -2.33 -1.34 -4.54
CA PHE A 73 -1.55 -0.92 -5.71
C PHE A 73 -0.55 -1.98 -6.16
N GLN A 74 0.05 -2.70 -5.22
CA GLN A 74 0.92 -3.83 -5.55
C GLN A 74 0.12 -4.95 -6.24
N ASN A 75 -1.10 -5.24 -5.79
CA ASN A 75 -1.97 -6.22 -6.45
C ASN A 75 -2.20 -5.81 -7.90
N MET A 76 -2.61 -4.56 -8.14
CA MET A 76 -2.82 -4.03 -9.49
C MET A 76 -1.58 -4.16 -10.38
N LEU A 77 -0.36 -3.92 -9.84
CA LEU A 77 0.87 -4.17 -10.57
C LEU A 77 0.97 -5.63 -11.02
N TYR A 78 0.79 -6.58 -10.10
CA TYR A 78 0.91 -8.01 -10.42
C TYR A 78 -0.16 -8.52 -11.36
N ASP A 79 -1.36 -7.91 -11.35
CA ASP A 79 -2.46 -8.25 -12.26
C ASP A 79 -2.13 -7.87 -13.71
N GLU A 80 -1.43 -6.73 -13.91
CA GLU A 80 -1.05 -6.21 -15.23
C GLU A 80 0.30 -6.75 -15.75
N LEU A 81 1.11 -7.44 -14.91
CA LEU A 81 2.40 -7.95 -15.35
C LEU A 81 2.26 -8.99 -16.48
N PRO A 82 3.15 -8.95 -17.49
CA PRO A 82 3.28 -10.04 -18.45
C PRO A 82 3.46 -11.38 -17.72
N SER A 83 2.73 -12.40 -18.17
CA SER A 83 2.73 -13.72 -17.52
C SER A 83 4.14 -14.30 -17.36
N ALA A 84 4.99 -14.13 -18.37
CA ALA A 84 6.39 -14.60 -18.33
C ALA A 84 7.18 -13.96 -17.19
N LEU A 85 7.08 -12.64 -17.02
CA LEU A 85 7.77 -11.94 -15.93
C LEU A 85 7.20 -12.33 -14.56
N ARG A 86 5.89 -12.48 -14.45
CA ARG A 86 5.23 -12.92 -13.22
C ARG A 86 5.68 -14.33 -12.82
N GLU A 87 5.77 -15.25 -13.76
CA GLU A 87 6.28 -16.61 -13.50
C GLU A 87 7.77 -16.62 -13.13
N GLU A 88 8.58 -15.76 -13.73
CA GLU A 88 9.98 -15.58 -13.35
C GLU A 88 10.10 -15.09 -11.89
N ILE A 89 9.30 -14.10 -11.51
CA ILE A 89 9.22 -13.62 -10.13
C ILE A 89 8.79 -14.74 -9.17
N TYR A 90 7.76 -15.50 -9.52
CA TYR A 90 7.28 -16.60 -8.67
C TYR A 90 8.31 -17.74 -8.56
N GLY A 91 9.02 -18.02 -9.65
CA GLY A 91 10.17 -18.95 -9.64
C GLY A 91 11.27 -18.50 -8.68
N TRP A 92 11.59 -17.22 -8.71
CA TRP A 92 12.57 -16.62 -7.80
C TRP A 92 12.12 -16.72 -6.34
N LEU A 93 10.84 -16.44 -6.05
CA LEU A 93 10.28 -16.55 -4.69
C LEU A 93 10.37 -17.99 -4.17
N ARG A 94 10.02 -18.98 -4.98
CA ARG A 94 10.14 -20.41 -4.61
C ARG A 94 11.56 -20.82 -4.24
N THR A 95 12.55 -20.16 -4.82
CA THR A 95 13.97 -20.50 -4.59
C THR A 95 14.57 -19.69 -3.44
N ASN A 96 14.26 -18.40 -3.33
CA ASN A 96 14.98 -17.48 -2.46
C ASN A 96 14.21 -17.11 -1.18
N VAL A 97 12.92 -17.46 -1.10
CA VAL A 97 12.03 -17.09 0.02
C VAL A 97 11.20 -18.30 0.48
N ALA A 98 11.64 -19.51 0.14
CA ALA A 98 10.92 -20.75 0.45
C ALA A 98 10.71 -20.97 1.96
N ASP A 99 11.63 -20.49 2.78
CA ASP A 99 11.61 -20.55 4.24
C ASP A 99 10.46 -19.79 4.89
N GLU A 100 9.87 -18.81 4.17
CA GLU A 100 8.70 -18.07 4.66
C GLU A 100 7.37 -18.77 4.36
N ARG A 101 7.40 -19.84 3.60
CA ARG A 101 6.19 -20.61 3.33
C ARG A 101 5.76 -21.36 4.59
N LYS A 102 4.60 -21.01 5.11
CA LYS A 102 4.05 -21.72 6.28
C LYS A 102 3.48 -23.09 5.88
N PRO A 103 3.55 -24.08 6.77
CA PRO A 103 2.88 -25.36 6.55
C PRO A 103 1.39 -25.15 6.29
N GLY A 104 0.90 -25.69 5.16
CA GLY A 104 -0.50 -25.55 4.75
C GLY A 104 -0.82 -24.34 3.89
N ASP A 105 0.14 -23.42 3.63
CA ASP A 105 -0.07 -22.34 2.67
C ASP A 105 -0.24 -22.90 1.25
N SER A 106 -1.27 -22.44 0.55
CA SER A 106 -1.36 -22.64 -0.91
C SER A 106 -0.28 -21.82 -1.64
N ASP A 107 -0.08 -22.08 -2.93
CA ASP A 107 0.85 -21.30 -3.74
C ASP A 107 0.42 -19.83 -3.82
N GLU A 108 -0.88 -19.59 -3.97
CA GLU A 108 -1.46 -18.24 -3.99
C GLU A 108 -1.19 -17.50 -2.69
N GLN A 109 -1.38 -18.14 -1.55
CA GLN A 109 -1.09 -17.55 -0.24
C GLN A 109 0.39 -17.24 -0.08
N PHE A 110 1.26 -18.15 -0.48
CA PHE A 110 2.70 -17.94 -0.42
C PHE A 110 3.14 -16.77 -1.29
N TYR A 111 2.73 -16.73 -2.58
CA TYR A 111 3.09 -15.62 -3.47
C TYR A 111 2.52 -14.30 -3.00
N TYR A 112 1.27 -14.27 -2.58
CA TYR A 112 0.66 -13.05 -2.07
C TYR A 112 1.44 -12.45 -0.90
N LYS A 113 1.83 -13.28 0.07
CA LYS A 113 2.57 -12.85 1.26
C LYS A 113 4.00 -12.39 0.96
N THR A 114 4.66 -13.02 -0.01
CA THR A 114 6.11 -12.87 -0.24
C THR A 114 6.48 -12.01 -1.44
N ARG A 115 5.59 -11.82 -2.43
CA ARG A 115 5.91 -11.15 -3.71
C ARG A 115 6.46 -9.73 -3.57
N LYS A 116 6.17 -9.01 -2.48
CA LYS A 116 6.78 -7.72 -2.18
C LYS A 116 8.31 -7.77 -2.12
N LYS A 117 8.88 -8.91 -1.75
CA LYS A 117 10.33 -9.12 -1.65
C LYS A 117 11.03 -9.18 -3.00
N ALA A 118 10.29 -9.49 -4.06
CA ALA A 118 10.83 -9.49 -5.42
C ALA A 118 11.01 -8.07 -6.00
N LEU A 119 10.39 -7.04 -5.44
CA LEU A 119 10.45 -5.68 -5.98
C LEU A 119 11.89 -5.13 -6.09
N GLY A 120 12.76 -5.48 -5.15
CA GLY A 120 14.18 -5.12 -5.20
C GLY A 120 14.94 -5.87 -6.30
N PRO A 121 15.01 -7.21 -6.24
CA PRO A 121 15.68 -8.04 -7.24
C PRO A 121 15.19 -7.80 -8.67
N PHE A 122 13.90 -7.57 -8.85
CA PHE A 122 13.28 -7.34 -10.16
C PHE A 122 13.08 -5.85 -10.50
N LYS A 123 13.74 -4.94 -9.79
CA LYS A 123 13.59 -3.50 -10.01
C LYS A 123 13.80 -3.10 -11.46
N ARG A 124 14.85 -3.61 -12.12
CA ARG A 124 15.14 -3.28 -13.52
C ARG A 124 14.08 -3.78 -14.49
N PRO A 125 13.70 -5.08 -14.50
CA PRO A 125 12.58 -5.57 -15.31
C PRO A 125 11.28 -4.79 -15.09
N LEU A 126 10.93 -4.47 -13.83
CA LEU A 126 9.73 -3.73 -13.49
C LEU A 126 9.77 -2.26 -13.96
N TRP A 127 10.93 -1.65 -14.06
CA TRP A 127 11.09 -0.29 -14.61
C TRP A 127 11.17 -0.27 -16.12
N SER A 128 11.43 -1.40 -16.75
CA SER A 128 11.57 -1.56 -18.19
C SER A 128 10.42 -2.38 -18.79
N LEU A 129 9.22 -2.27 -18.20
CA LEU A 129 8.03 -2.92 -18.74
C LEU A 129 7.75 -2.44 -20.16
N PRO A 130 7.17 -3.31 -21.02
CA PRO A 130 6.69 -2.90 -22.34
C PRO A 130 5.77 -1.67 -22.24
N GLU A 131 5.82 -0.80 -23.22
CA GLU A 131 5.02 0.43 -23.25
C GLU A 131 3.51 0.14 -23.09
N GLU A 132 3.01 -0.90 -23.75
CA GLU A 132 1.62 -1.32 -23.62
C GLU A 132 1.25 -1.68 -22.17
N THR A 133 2.09 -2.47 -21.50
CA THR A 133 1.90 -2.85 -20.09
C THR A 133 1.96 -1.62 -19.18
N SER A 134 2.93 -0.75 -19.38
CA SER A 134 3.09 0.48 -18.61
C SER A 134 1.88 1.41 -18.78
N ALA A 135 1.38 1.54 -20.00
CA ALA A 135 0.19 2.33 -20.30
C ALA A 135 -1.09 1.71 -19.70
N ALA A 136 -1.22 0.37 -19.70
CA ALA A 136 -2.35 -0.31 -19.07
C ALA A 136 -2.33 -0.08 -17.55
N LEU A 137 -1.18 -0.24 -16.93
CA LEU A 137 -0.99 0.00 -15.49
C LEU A 137 -1.26 1.46 -15.11
N ALA A 138 -0.78 2.42 -15.90
CA ALA A 138 -1.06 3.83 -15.69
C ALA A 138 -2.56 4.12 -15.70
N ARG A 139 -3.29 3.63 -16.70
CA ARG A 139 -4.76 3.78 -16.78
C ARG A 139 -5.47 3.13 -15.58
N ALA A 140 -5.01 1.97 -15.14
CA ALA A 140 -5.59 1.31 -13.97
C ALA A 140 -5.36 2.14 -12.69
N TYR A 141 -4.18 2.69 -12.51
CA TYR A 141 -3.87 3.57 -11.37
C TYR A 141 -4.64 4.88 -11.43
N ASP A 142 -4.71 5.55 -12.58
CA ASP A 142 -5.48 6.78 -12.75
C ASP A 142 -6.94 6.58 -12.33
N LYS A 143 -7.56 5.52 -12.83
CA LYS A 143 -8.94 5.15 -12.44
C LYS A 143 -9.09 4.91 -10.94
N LYS A 144 -8.11 4.23 -10.31
CA LYS A 144 -8.14 3.97 -8.87
C LYS A 144 -7.94 5.24 -8.07
N PHE A 145 -7.05 6.13 -8.48
CA PHE A 145 -6.85 7.43 -7.83
C PHE A 145 -8.06 8.34 -7.98
N GLU A 146 -8.67 8.41 -9.16
CA GLU A 146 -9.91 9.17 -9.37
C GLU A 146 -11.03 8.70 -8.43
N PHE A 147 -11.20 7.38 -8.32
CA PHE A 147 -12.14 6.78 -7.38
C PHE A 147 -11.81 7.18 -5.94
N LEU A 148 -10.56 6.99 -5.50
CA LEU A 148 -10.14 7.31 -4.14
C LEU A 148 -10.31 8.79 -3.81
N PHE A 149 -9.90 9.69 -4.69
CA PHE A 149 -10.04 11.13 -4.46
C PHE A 149 -11.51 11.55 -4.36
N THR A 150 -12.39 10.90 -5.11
CA THR A 150 -13.83 11.13 -5.02
C THR A 150 -14.38 10.64 -3.68
N GLN A 151 -14.08 9.40 -3.29
CA GLN A 151 -14.58 8.81 -2.04
C GLN A 151 -14.02 9.52 -0.79
N LEU A 152 -12.79 9.99 -0.86
CA LEU A 152 -12.10 10.69 0.23
C LEU A 152 -12.39 12.20 0.26
N ALA A 153 -13.25 12.70 -0.63
CA ALA A 153 -13.66 14.10 -0.70
C ALA A 153 -12.49 15.10 -0.80
N VAL A 154 -11.37 14.72 -1.45
CA VAL A 154 -10.20 15.60 -1.62
C VAL A 154 -10.27 16.47 -2.87
N GLY A 155 -11.29 16.30 -3.70
CA GLY A 155 -11.53 17.16 -4.86
C GLY A 155 -11.76 18.60 -4.45
N GLY A 156 -11.20 19.57 -5.21
CA GLY A 156 -11.39 21.01 -4.96
C GLY A 156 -10.63 21.57 -3.76
N THR A 157 -9.72 20.82 -3.15
CA THR A 157 -8.97 21.28 -1.93
C THR A 157 -7.75 22.13 -2.22
N ALA A 158 -7.42 22.44 -3.48
CA ALA A 158 -6.23 23.21 -3.85
C ALA A 158 -6.10 24.54 -3.07
N ARG A 159 -7.20 25.30 -2.92
CA ARG A 159 -7.21 26.54 -2.14
C ARG A 159 -6.92 26.33 -0.66
N ALA A 160 -7.33 25.22 -0.08
CA ALA A 160 -7.01 24.87 1.29
C ALA A 160 -5.51 24.55 1.43
N VAL A 161 -4.95 23.81 0.48
CA VAL A 161 -3.51 23.54 0.43
C VAL A 161 -2.71 24.85 0.34
N GLU A 162 -3.05 25.72 -0.60
CA GLU A 162 -2.39 27.04 -0.75
C GLU A 162 -2.44 27.89 0.53
N ARG A 163 -3.55 27.82 1.24
CA ARG A 163 -3.76 28.61 2.46
C ARG A 163 -3.02 28.05 3.68
N PHE A 164 -2.98 26.74 3.84
CA PHE A 164 -2.53 26.11 5.09
C PHE A 164 -1.22 25.37 4.97
N VAL A 165 -0.79 24.98 3.76
CA VAL A 165 0.44 24.22 3.56
C VAL A 165 1.54 25.15 3.06
N ARG A 166 2.62 25.28 3.84
CA ARG A 166 3.84 25.98 3.42
C ARG A 166 4.86 24.96 2.95
N ALA A 167 5.10 24.90 1.65
CA ALA A 167 6.16 24.06 1.10
C ALA A 167 7.52 24.62 1.53
N ALA A 168 8.29 23.79 2.23
CA ALA A 168 9.70 24.07 2.49
C ALA A 168 10.52 23.38 1.39
N PRO A 169 11.25 24.13 0.54
CA PRO A 169 12.13 23.52 -0.46
C PRO A 169 13.26 22.76 0.25
N MET A 170 13.26 21.44 0.09
CA MET A 170 14.34 20.58 0.58
C MET A 170 15.22 20.18 -0.59
N HIS A 171 16.38 20.79 -0.70
CA HIS A 171 17.39 20.38 -1.67
C HIS A 171 18.21 19.22 -1.10
N ARG A 172 17.97 18.02 -1.60
CA ARG A 172 18.91 16.90 -1.39
C ARG A 172 19.86 16.85 -2.57
N ALA A 173 21.16 16.89 -2.29
CA ALA A 173 22.13 16.58 -3.32
C ALA A 173 21.83 15.17 -3.89
N PRO A 174 21.93 14.97 -5.21
CA PRO A 174 21.85 13.63 -5.77
C PRO A 174 22.87 12.73 -5.06
N PRO A 175 22.55 11.45 -4.79
CA PRO A 175 23.55 10.54 -4.25
C PRO A 175 24.74 10.55 -5.23
N THR A 176 25.92 10.96 -4.73
CA THR A 176 27.14 10.88 -5.50
C THR A 176 27.38 9.40 -5.79
N GLY A 177 27.18 9.02 -7.05
CA GLY A 177 27.35 7.66 -7.50
C GLY A 177 28.77 7.20 -7.22
N GLY A 178 28.92 6.14 -6.51
CA GLY A 178 30.19 5.48 -6.34
C GLY A 178 30.39 4.89 -4.97
N GLY A 179 30.20 3.63 -4.85
CA GLY A 179 30.98 2.80 -3.97
C GLY A 179 30.55 2.70 -2.52
N ALA A 180 30.52 1.49 -2.11
CA ALA A 180 30.32 0.94 -0.79
C ALA A 180 28.84 0.93 -0.34
N GLY A 181 28.34 -0.26 -0.20
CA GLY A 181 26.98 -0.58 0.16
C GLY A 181 26.40 0.34 1.21
N VAL A 182 25.29 0.95 0.86
CA VAL A 182 24.38 1.45 1.88
C VAL A 182 24.08 0.23 2.76
N PRO A 183 24.36 0.29 4.08
CA PRO A 183 23.90 -0.75 4.97
C PRO A 183 22.41 -0.91 4.70
N ALA A 184 21.94 -2.14 4.53
CA ALA A 184 20.51 -2.39 4.51
C ALA A 184 19.92 -1.67 5.71
N ALA A 185 18.91 -0.83 5.46
CA ALA A 185 18.13 -0.28 6.56
C ALA A 185 17.71 -1.47 7.42
N PRO A 186 17.78 -1.36 8.75
CA PRO A 186 17.27 -2.42 9.59
C PRO A 186 15.86 -2.75 9.11
N ASP A 187 15.61 -4.03 8.93
CA ASP A 187 14.28 -4.52 8.60
C ASP A 187 13.33 -3.98 9.67
N ASP A 188 12.48 -3.02 9.28
CA ASP A 188 11.29 -2.64 10.06
C ASP A 188 10.25 -3.77 10.02
N ALA A 189 10.73 -5.01 10.12
CA ALA A 189 9.93 -6.21 10.08
C ALA A 189 9.19 -6.47 11.39
N ASP A 190 9.28 -5.57 12.38
CA ASP A 190 8.73 -5.84 13.71
C ASP A 190 8.04 -4.63 14.36
N ALA A 191 7.13 -4.02 13.63
CA ALA A 191 6.15 -3.12 14.22
C ALA A 191 4.74 -3.62 13.91
N GLY A 192 4.34 -4.70 14.59
CA GLY A 192 2.98 -5.19 14.41
C GLY A 192 2.67 -6.55 15.01
N GLU A 193 2.80 -6.70 16.32
CA GLU A 193 1.88 -7.54 17.07
C GLU A 193 0.60 -6.78 17.41
#